data_b412c96b16a15ca61f2f3d3b4687206f
#
_entry.id   b412c96b16a15ca61f2f3d3b4687206f
#
_cell.length_a   1.000
_cell.length_b   1.000
_cell.length_c   1.000
_cell.angle_alpha   90.00
_cell.angle_beta   90.00
_cell.angle_gamma   90.00
#
_symmetry.space_group_name_H-M   'P 1'
#
loop_
_entity.id
_entity.type
_entity.pdbx_description
1 polymer ?
#
loop_
_entity_poly.entity_id
_entity_poly.type
_entity_poly.pdbx_seq_one_letter_code
_entity_poly.pdbx_strand_id
1 'polypeptide(L)'
;MDNIQKKLVQGAFKLWEAAQKDGERFHIQDIPDVGLVAASAHVLIRLPKDCPHPFKADKEEARIADVMKDYLTGKDSVTAFDTGDMSTFGRNLVAKKIAYGTDGKSVFVGKYLFAFTPPSVDHLDLYKGSLIRVYVEGEELPVMGFTIYRNLEDR
;
A
#
# COMPACT_ATOMS: atom_id res chain seq x y z
N MET A 1 -1.99 2.32 23.70
CA MET A 1 -1.62 1.97 22.31
C MET A 1 -0.36 1.12 22.34
N ASP A 2 -0.40 -0.05 21.75
CA ASP A 2 0.78 -0.92 21.74
C ASP A 2 1.85 -0.43 20.74
N ASN A 3 3.03 -1.04 20.81
CA ASN A 3 4.17 -0.64 19.98
C ASN A 3 3.93 -0.89 18.49
N ILE A 4 3.16 -1.91 18.14
CA ILE A 4 2.85 -2.25 16.74
C ILE A 4 1.98 -1.17 16.14
N GLN A 5 0.91 -0.77 16.82
CA GLN A 5 0.02 0.30 16.36
C GLN A 5 0.76 1.63 16.23
N LYS A 6 1.61 1.94 17.20
CA LYS A 6 2.41 3.16 17.19
C LYS A 6 3.33 3.21 15.97
N LYS A 7 4.01 2.11 15.66
CA LYS A 7 4.88 2.01 14.49
C LYS A 7 4.09 2.11 13.18
N LEU A 8 2.89 1.52 13.13
CA LEU A 8 2.01 1.63 11.96
C LEU A 8 1.62 3.09 11.70
N VAL A 9 1.20 3.81 12.74
CA VAL A 9 0.84 5.22 12.61
C VAL A 9 2.04 6.06 12.16
N GLN A 10 3.20 5.84 12.74
CA GLN A 10 4.43 6.54 12.36
C GLN A 10 4.82 6.26 10.90
N GLY A 11 4.77 4.99 10.50
CA GLY A 11 5.08 4.58 9.12
C GLY A 11 4.08 5.15 8.13
N ALA A 12 2.80 5.11 8.45
CA ALA A 12 1.75 5.67 7.61
C ALA A 12 1.91 7.18 7.43
N PHE A 13 2.24 7.88 8.51
CA PHE A 13 2.47 9.33 8.45
C PHE A 13 3.67 9.67 7.56
N LYS A 14 4.78 8.96 7.71
CA LYS A 14 5.97 9.18 6.88
C LYS A 14 5.71 8.89 5.40
N LEU A 15 4.98 7.82 5.11
CA LEU A 15 4.61 7.49 3.73
C LEU A 15 3.73 8.58 3.14
N TRP A 16 2.73 9.05 3.90
CA TRP A 16 1.83 10.11 3.47
C TRP A 16 2.60 11.41 3.17
N GLU A 17 3.51 11.83 4.06
CA GLU A 17 4.34 13.01 3.84
C GLU A 17 5.22 12.86 2.59
N ALA A 18 5.87 11.71 2.43
CA ALA A 18 6.74 11.47 1.27
C ALA A 18 5.95 11.49 -0.04
N ALA A 19 4.77 10.87 -0.07
CA ALA A 19 3.91 10.87 -1.25
C ALA A 19 3.41 12.28 -1.58
N GLN A 20 3.05 13.08 -0.59
CA GLN A 20 2.63 14.47 -0.82
C GLN A 20 3.75 15.31 -1.41
N LYS A 21 4.99 15.12 -0.98
CA LYS A 21 6.16 15.80 -1.57
C LYS A 21 6.33 15.46 -3.05
N ASP A 22 5.95 14.24 -3.44
CA ASP A 22 5.98 13.80 -4.83
C ASP A 22 4.76 14.29 -5.64
N GLY A 23 3.89 15.11 -5.04
CA GLY A 23 2.72 15.65 -5.70
C GLY A 23 1.47 14.79 -5.64
N GLU A 24 1.48 13.72 -4.86
CA GLU A 24 0.32 12.87 -4.69
C GLU A 24 -0.79 13.60 -3.92
N ARG A 25 -2.02 13.45 -4.39
CA ARG A 25 -3.20 13.99 -3.72
C ARG A 25 -3.99 12.85 -3.12
N PHE A 26 -4.31 12.96 -1.84
CA PHE A 26 -5.01 11.91 -1.11
C PHE A 26 -6.48 12.24 -0.91
N HIS A 27 -7.31 11.19 -1.05
CA HIS A 27 -8.67 11.15 -0.51
C HIS A 27 -8.59 10.38 0.79
N ILE A 28 -9.23 10.90 1.85
CA ILE A 28 -9.22 10.28 3.17
C ILE A 28 -10.65 10.01 3.60
N GLN A 29 -10.99 8.74 3.82
CA GLN A 29 -12.32 8.32 4.22
C GLN A 29 -12.25 7.47 5.47
N ASP A 30 -13.18 7.69 6.39
CA ASP A 30 -13.38 6.82 7.54
C ASP A 30 -14.44 5.80 7.17
N ILE A 31 -14.02 4.54 7.02
CA ILE A 31 -14.88 3.47 6.50
C ILE A 31 -15.26 2.54 7.67
N PRO A 32 -16.56 2.40 7.98
CA PRO A 32 -17.02 1.48 9.03
C PRO A 32 -16.45 0.06 8.83
N ASP A 33 -16.02 -0.56 9.89
CA ASP A 33 -15.44 -1.91 9.94
C ASP A 33 -14.10 -2.09 9.23
N VAL A 34 -13.56 -1.03 8.62
CA VAL A 34 -12.28 -1.06 7.91
C VAL A 34 -11.25 -0.19 8.62
N GLY A 35 -11.60 1.04 8.91
CA GLY A 35 -10.73 2.04 9.52
C GLY A 35 -10.61 3.29 8.67
N LEU A 36 -9.64 4.14 9.01
CA LEU A 36 -9.33 5.32 8.24
C LEU A 36 -8.45 4.93 7.05
N VAL A 37 -8.87 5.32 5.85
CA VAL A 37 -8.17 4.99 4.60
C VAL A 37 -7.79 6.26 3.88
N ALA A 38 -6.51 6.40 3.54
CA ALA A 38 -5.99 7.47 2.71
C ALA A 38 -5.48 6.85 1.41
N ALA A 39 -5.94 7.36 0.28
CA ALA A 39 -5.54 6.82 -1.02
C ALA A 39 -5.23 7.93 -2.02
N SER A 40 -4.16 7.74 -2.76
CA SER A 40 -3.79 8.55 -3.92
C SER A 40 -3.83 7.68 -5.17
N ALA A 41 -3.35 8.21 -6.30
CA ALA A 41 -3.25 7.43 -7.54
C ALA A 41 -2.29 6.24 -7.41
N HIS A 42 -1.31 6.28 -6.51
CA HIS A 42 -0.24 5.28 -6.43
C HIS A 42 -0.10 4.60 -5.09
N VAL A 43 -0.71 5.14 -4.03
CA VAL A 43 -0.50 4.65 -2.66
C VAL A 43 -1.83 4.55 -1.93
N LEU A 44 -1.98 3.50 -1.14
CA LEU A 44 -3.10 3.32 -0.23
C LEU A 44 -2.56 3.07 1.16
N ILE A 45 -3.16 3.73 2.16
CA ILE A 45 -2.79 3.60 3.57
C ILE A 45 -4.06 3.35 4.36
N ARG A 46 -4.04 2.33 5.22
CA ARG A 46 -5.14 2.06 6.15
C ARG A 46 -4.62 2.07 7.58
N LEU A 47 -5.28 2.80 8.44
CA LEU A 47 -5.06 2.73 9.88
C LEU A 47 -6.15 1.87 10.51
N PRO A 48 -5.78 0.95 11.41
CA PRO A 48 -6.77 0.12 12.09
C PRO A 48 -7.79 0.95 12.84
N LYS A 49 -9.00 0.40 12.98
CA LYS A 49 -10.07 1.00 13.77
C LYS A 49 -9.58 1.20 15.22
N ASP A 50 -9.96 2.31 15.81
CA ASP A 50 -9.61 2.69 17.17
C ASP A 50 -8.11 3.01 17.38
N CYS A 51 -7.35 3.10 16.29
CA CYS A 51 -5.95 3.52 16.35
C CYS A 51 -5.87 5.05 16.39
N PRO A 52 -5.26 5.66 17.43
CA PRO A 52 -5.10 7.12 17.46
C PRO A 52 -4.21 7.61 16.32
N HIS A 53 -4.66 8.64 15.58
CA HIS A 53 -3.93 9.20 14.45
C HIS A 53 -4.25 10.69 14.26
N PRO A 54 -3.34 11.45 13.62
CA PRO A 54 -3.55 12.87 13.34
C PRO A 54 -4.32 13.13 12.04
N PHE A 55 -4.62 12.11 11.25
CA PHE A 55 -5.31 12.28 9.97
C PHE A 55 -6.78 12.64 10.17
N LYS A 56 -7.29 13.52 9.31
CA LYS A 56 -8.70 13.92 9.30
C LYS A 56 -9.37 13.40 8.05
N ALA A 57 -10.51 12.74 8.22
CA ALA A 57 -11.31 12.27 7.10
C ALA A 57 -11.89 13.46 6.33
N ASP A 58 -11.94 13.31 5.01
CA ASP A 58 -12.67 14.23 4.13
C ASP A 58 -14.17 14.02 4.32
N LYS A 59 -14.96 14.89 3.70
CA LYS A 59 -16.40 14.70 3.61
C LYS A 59 -16.68 13.31 3.03
N GLU A 60 -17.65 12.61 3.61
CA GLU A 60 -18.01 11.27 3.18
C GLU A 60 -18.43 11.27 1.70
N GLU A 61 -17.77 10.42 0.91
CA GLU A 61 -18.07 10.17 -0.48
C GLU A 61 -18.21 8.65 -0.70
N ALA A 62 -19.43 8.17 -0.80
CA ALA A 62 -19.73 6.74 -0.85
C ALA A 62 -19.00 6.04 -2.01
N ARG A 63 -18.91 6.67 -3.17
CA ARG A 63 -18.24 6.10 -4.33
C ARG A 63 -16.75 5.86 -4.08
N ILE A 64 -16.07 6.83 -3.47
CA ILE A 64 -14.65 6.71 -3.13
C ILE A 64 -14.47 5.67 -2.03
N ALA A 65 -15.31 5.69 -1.00
CA ALA A 65 -15.26 4.72 0.08
C ALA A 65 -15.46 3.28 -0.43
N ASP A 66 -16.37 3.07 -1.37
CA ASP A 66 -16.62 1.76 -1.97
C ASP A 66 -15.41 1.25 -2.74
N VAL A 67 -14.73 2.10 -3.50
CA VAL A 67 -13.50 1.73 -4.23
C VAL A 67 -12.39 1.38 -3.26
N MET A 68 -12.18 2.19 -2.21
CA MET A 68 -11.19 1.91 -1.17
C MET A 68 -11.46 0.58 -0.48
N LYS A 69 -12.72 0.33 -0.13
CA LYS A 69 -13.12 -0.92 0.52
C LYS A 69 -12.85 -2.13 -0.38
N ASP A 70 -13.13 -2.01 -1.67
CA ASP A 70 -12.84 -3.08 -2.63
C ASP A 70 -11.35 -3.41 -2.67
N TYR A 71 -10.47 -2.40 -2.74
CA TYR A 71 -9.03 -2.61 -2.73
C TYR A 71 -8.53 -3.27 -1.45
N LEU A 72 -9.20 -3.08 -0.34
CA LEU A 72 -8.78 -3.63 0.94
C LEU A 72 -9.39 -5.00 1.24
N THR A 73 -10.60 -5.27 0.78
CA THR A 73 -11.34 -6.49 1.13
C THR A 73 -11.47 -7.48 -0.02
N GLY A 74 -11.15 -7.08 -1.24
CA GLY A 74 -11.27 -7.94 -2.41
C GLY A 74 -10.34 -9.16 -2.32
N LYS A 75 -10.80 -10.30 -2.88
CA LYS A 75 -10.11 -11.59 -2.75
C LYS A 75 -9.47 -12.10 -4.04
N ASP A 76 -9.58 -11.34 -5.12
CA ASP A 76 -8.96 -11.71 -6.40
C ASP A 76 -7.46 -11.37 -6.38
N SER A 77 -6.69 -12.16 -5.64
CA SER A 77 -5.28 -11.90 -5.40
C SER A 77 -4.44 -13.17 -5.47
N VAL A 78 -3.15 -12.99 -5.69
CA VAL A 78 -2.15 -14.07 -5.61
C VAL A 78 -1.06 -13.65 -4.64
N THR A 79 -0.45 -14.64 -3.98
CA THR A 79 0.66 -14.40 -3.06
C THR A 79 1.82 -13.74 -3.78
N ALA A 80 2.44 -12.75 -3.15
CA ALA A 80 3.57 -12.02 -3.69
C ALA A 80 4.73 -12.00 -2.70
N PHE A 81 5.95 -11.79 -3.23
CA PHE A 81 7.17 -11.84 -2.43
C PHE A 81 8.11 -10.71 -2.85
N ASP A 82 8.66 -10.02 -1.85
CA ASP A 82 9.75 -9.07 -2.10
C ASP A 82 11.02 -9.87 -2.44
N THR A 83 11.52 -9.72 -3.67
CA THR A 83 12.71 -10.44 -4.12
C THR A 83 14.01 -9.90 -3.51
N GLY A 84 13.97 -8.71 -2.91
CA GLY A 84 15.18 -8.00 -2.51
C GLY A 84 15.86 -7.25 -3.65
N ASP A 85 15.49 -7.51 -4.89
CA ASP A 85 16.11 -6.91 -6.07
C ASP A 85 15.43 -5.62 -6.50
N MET A 86 16.20 -4.78 -7.17
CA MET A 86 15.73 -3.54 -7.76
C MET A 86 16.17 -3.49 -9.20
N SER A 87 15.38 -2.81 -10.03
CA SER A 87 15.71 -2.58 -11.45
C SER A 87 15.64 -1.10 -11.74
N THR A 88 16.50 -0.65 -12.66
CA THR A 88 16.52 0.73 -13.11
C THR A 88 15.94 0.81 -14.51
N PHE A 89 14.95 1.68 -14.69
CA PHE A 89 14.30 1.92 -15.98
C PHE A 89 14.53 3.36 -16.37
N GLY A 90 15.14 3.58 -17.55
CA GLY A 90 15.50 4.92 -17.99
C GLY A 90 16.55 5.55 -17.07
N ARG A 91 16.49 6.88 -16.92
CA ARG A 91 17.51 7.62 -16.16
C ARG A 91 17.26 7.68 -14.66
N ASN A 92 16.01 7.74 -14.24
CA ASN A 92 15.68 8.10 -12.86
C ASN A 92 14.67 7.17 -12.17
N LEU A 93 14.16 6.17 -12.86
CA LEU A 93 13.16 5.29 -12.27
C LEU A 93 13.83 4.05 -11.70
N VAL A 94 13.84 3.96 -10.37
CA VAL A 94 14.28 2.76 -9.66
C VAL A 94 13.06 2.08 -9.06
N ALA A 95 12.85 0.83 -9.44
CA ALA A 95 11.69 0.06 -9.02
C ALA A 95 12.10 -1.18 -8.23
N LYS A 96 11.30 -1.51 -7.24
CA LYS A 96 11.43 -2.72 -6.44
C LYS A 96 10.77 -3.87 -7.18
N LYS A 97 11.47 -4.99 -7.31
CA LYS A 97 10.96 -6.19 -7.98
C LYS A 97 10.19 -7.05 -6.98
N ILE A 98 8.94 -7.32 -7.30
CA ILE A 98 8.05 -8.16 -6.49
C ILE A 98 7.62 -9.36 -7.32
N ALA A 99 7.99 -10.56 -6.88
CA ALA A 99 7.58 -11.80 -7.54
C ALA A 99 6.18 -12.20 -7.10
N TYR A 100 5.43 -12.86 -7.97
CA TYR A 100 4.10 -13.35 -7.61
C TYR A 100 3.80 -14.69 -8.26
N GLY A 101 2.90 -15.45 -7.63
CA GLY A 101 2.53 -16.76 -8.12
C GLY A 101 3.67 -17.77 -8.01
N THR A 102 3.63 -18.80 -8.84
CA THR A 102 4.61 -19.90 -8.83
C THR A 102 5.41 -20.02 -10.13
N ASP A 103 5.18 -19.15 -11.10
CA ASP A 103 5.73 -19.27 -12.45
C ASP A 103 6.85 -18.27 -12.77
N GLY A 104 7.42 -17.65 -11.75
CA GLY A 104 8.57 -16.76 -11.90
C GLY A 104 8.25 -15.35 -12.43
N LYS A 105 6.98 -14.99 -12.48
CA LYS A 105 6.56 -13.66 -12.92
C LYS A 105 6.82 -12.61 -11.85
N SER A 106 7.05 -11.38 -12.28
CA SER A 106 7.31 -10.25 -11.39
C SER A 106 6.59 -9.00 -11.85
N VAL A 107 6.30 -8.14 -10.88
CA VAL A 107 5.83 -6.77 -11.11
C VAL A 107 6.79 -5.81 -10.42
N PHE A 108 6.66 -4.52 -10.71
CA PHE A 108 7.54 -3.49 -10.16
C PHE A 108 6.73 -2.41 -9.48
N VAL A 109 7.19 -1.99 -8.31
CA VAL A 109 6.62 -0.86 -7.55
C VAL A 109 7.70 0.17 -7.28
N GLY A 110 7.31 1.43 -7.07
CA GLY A 110 8.26 2.49 -6.80
C GLY A 110 9.11 2.20 -5.56
N LYS A 111 10.42 2.15 -5.73
CA LYS A 111 11.37 1.88 -4.65
C LYS A 111 11.20 2.86 -3.49
N TYR A 112 11.07 4.14 -3.81
CA TYR A 112 11.06 5.21 -2.82
C TYR A 112 9.89 5.09 -1.84
N LEU A 113 8.68 4.94 -2.37
CA LEU A 113 7.49 4.82 -1.53
C LEU A 113 7.41 3.46 -0.84
N PHE A 114 7.79 2.39 -1.54
CA PHE A 114 7.79 1.05 -0.96
C PHE A 114 8.74 0.93 0.24
N ALA A 115 9.80 1.75 0.30
CA ALA A 115 10.74 1.75 1.41
C ALA A 115 10.11 2.17 2.75
N PHE A 116 8.91 2.77 2.72
CA PHE A 116 8.17 3.13 3.94
C PHE A 116 7.27 2.01 4.48
N THR A 117 7.34 0.80 3.89
CA THR A 117 6.60 -0.34 4.45
C THR A 117 7.05 -0.61 5.87
N PRO A 118 6.11 -1.07 6.75
CA PRO A 118 6.49 -1.37 8.13
C PRO A 118 7.52 -2.50 8.19
N PRO A 119 8.43 -2.47 9.18
CA PRO A 119 9.45 -3.52 9.30
C PRO A 119 8.89 -4.90 9.65
N SER A 120 7.63 -4.97 10.11
CA SER A 120 6.96 -6.20 10.52
C SER A 120 6.00 -6.73 9.47
N VAL A 121 6.38 -6.69 8.20
CA VAL A 121 5.56 -7.23 7.12
C VAL A 121 5.38 -8.75 7.32
N ASP A 122 4.12 -9.19 7.38
CA ASP A 122 3.77 -10.60 7.46
C ASP A 122 3.79 -11.25 6.06
N HIS A 123 3.09 -10.63 5.12
CA HIS A 123 3.07 -11.11 3.74
C HIS A 123 2.60 -10.01 2.78
N LEU A 124 2.77 -10.28 1.49
CA LEU A 124 2.30 -9.42 0.40
C LEU A 124 1.35 -10.22 -0.48
N ASP A 125 0.45 -9.53 -1.18
CA ASP A 125 -0.28 -10.13 -2.30
C ASP A 125 -0.37 -9.13 -3.45
N LEU A 126 -0.67 -9.66 -4.64
CA LEU A 126 -0.95 -8.86 -5.83
C LEU A 126 -2.45 -8.96 -6.11
N TYR A 127 -3.16 -7.86 -5.92
CA TYR A 127 -4.61 -7.77 -6.10
C TYR A 127 -4.95 -7.36 -7.54
N LYS A 128 -5.74 -8.19 -8.21
CA LYS A 128 -6.22 -7.97 -9.60
C LYS A 128 -5.09 -7.56 -10.57
N GLY A 129 -3.89 -8.05 -10.34
CA GLY A 129 -2.73 -7.75 -11.19
C GLY A 129 -2.27 -6.29 -11.16
N SER A 130 -2.75 -5.46 -10.23
CA SER A 130 -2.50 -4.02 -10.26
C SER A 130 -2.03 -3.40 -8.96
N LEU A 131 -2.28 -4.02 -7.82
CA LEU A 131 -1.98 -3.43 -6.52
C LEU A 131 -1.23 -4.44 -5.65
N ILE A 132 -0.03 -4.08 -5.21
CA ILE A 132 0.69 -4.84 -4.18
C ILE A 132 0.15 -4.40 -2.84
N ARG A 133 -0.44 -5.33 -2.09
CA ARG A 133 -0.98 -5.08 -0.75
C ARG A 133 -0.03 -5.64 0.30
N VAL A 134 0.17 -4.86 1.36
CA VAL A 134 1.10 -5.16 2.46
C VAL A 134 0.30 -5.51 3.70
N TYR A 135 0.57 -6.67 4.28
CA TYR A 135 -0.10 -7.15 5.49
C TYR A 135 0.91 -7.21 6.64
N VAL A 136 0.43 -6.89 7.84
CA VAL A 136 1.23 -7.01 9.05
C VAL A 136 0.57 -7.99 10.00
N GLU A 137 1.36 -8.54 10.93
CA GLU A 137 0.86 -9.48 11.93
C GLU A 137 -0.27 -8.86 12.76
N GLY A 138 -1.32 -9.62 12.97
CA GLY A 138 -2.48 -9.20 13.77
C GLY A 138 -3.55 -8.45 13.01
N GLU A 139 -3.33 -8.14 11.73
CA GLU A 139 -4.30 -7.44 10.88
C GLU A 139 -4.79 -8.35 9.75
N GLU A 140 -6.12 -8.51 9.63
CA GLU A 140 -6.72 -9.31 8.56
C GLU A 140 -6.71 -8.56 7.22
N LEU A 141 -6.82 -7.24 7.26
CA LEU A 141 -6.83 -6.40 6.08
C LEU A 141 -5.45 -5.79 5.85
N PRO A 142 -5.08 -5.51 4.60
CA PRO A 142 -3.79 -4.86 4.33
C PRO A 142 -3.74 -3.46 4.96
N VAL A 143 -2.55 -3.06 5.36
CA VAL A 143 -2.30 -1.73 5.94
C VAL A 143 -1.74 -0.74 4.92
N MET A 144 -1.17 -1.23 3.83
CA MET A 144 -0.65 -0.39 2.74
C MET A 144 -0.89 -1.08 1.40
N GLY A 145 -0.95 -0.27 0.35
CA GLY A 145 -1.00 -0.75 -1.02
C GLY A 145 -0.20 0.16 -1.94
N PHE A 146 0.42 -0.43 -2.95
CA PHE A 146 1.22 0.28 -3.94
C PHE A 146 0.81 -0.17 -5.34
N THR A 147 0.46 0.78 -6.21
CA THR A 147 0.17 0.43 -7.60
C THR A 147 1.44 0.01 -8.32
N ILE A 148 1.32 -0.99 -9.17
CA ILE A 148 2.46 -1.44 -9.96
C ILE A 148 2.72 -0.47 -11.12
N TYR A 149 3.98 -0.44 -11.56
CA TYR A 149 4.33 0.21 -12.82
C TYR A 149 3.94 -0.72 -13.96
N ARG A 150 2.97 -0.29 -14.76
CA ARG A 150 2.52 -1.03 -15.96
C ARG A 150 3.53 -0.86 -17.10
N ASN A 151 3.62 -1.86 -17.96
CA ASN A 151 4.47 -1.87 -19.12
C ASN A 151 5.98 -1.85 -18.84
N LEU A 152 6.38 -2.14 -17.60
CA LEU A 152 7.78 -2.42 -17.29
C LEU A 152 8.02 -3.91 -17.35
N GLU A 153 9.02 -4.33 -18.10
CA GLU A 153 9.45 -5.71 -18.18
C GLU A 153 10.82 -5.85 -17.56
N ASP A 154 11.09 -7.00 -16.97
CA ASP A 154 12.39 -7.34 -16.43
C ASP A 154 13.35 -7.55 -17.62
N ARG A 155 14.35 -6.70 -17.69
CA ARG A 155 15.33 -6.74 -18.78
C ARG A 155 16.65 -7.35 -18.34
#